data_e8f7f53a0c62f86f17461b2043f28586
#
_entry.id   e8f7f53a0c62f86f17461b2043f28586
#
_cell.length_a   1.000
_cell.length_b   1.000
_cell.length_c   1.000
_cell.angle_alpha   90.00
_cell.angle_beta   90.00
_cell.angle_gamma   90.00
#
_symmetry.space_group_name_H-M   'P 1'
#
loop_
_entity.id
_entity.type
_entity.pdbx_description
1 polymer ?
#
loop_
_entity_poly.entity_id
_entity_poly.type
_entity_poly.pdbx_seq_one_letter_code
_entity_poly.pdbx_strand_id
1 'polypeptide(L)'
;MHGFPESWWAFHRLIPLLATRHRVFAVDLRGFGDSAPADDGFTSAVAAEDLHALITELRVGPVHLAGQDIAGGTLYRLATEHPDDVRSLIATEMGLAGFGLEGFADVTREGSWHIGVLAAPGVAPMLFSGREHDLLGRWAFPSMSAVPGAVTDADIEEFTRGYAREGGWDGAAGLYRSMLAEGEDFRERAGTPLTIPALAIGGFGGSFTESTLSHLVRGPVDSVVLDGVGHYVALEAPERMADAIGAFLTGQQ
;
A
#
# COMPACT_ATOMS: atom_id res chain seq x y z
N MET A 1 4.27 -4.74 -0.45
CA MET A 1 3.79 -3.83 -1.53
C MET A 1 3.71 -2.42 -0.96
N HIS A 2 4.22 -1.45 -1.70
CA HIS A 2 4.24 -0.03 -1.33
C HIS A 2 2.91 0.67 -1.61
N GLY A 3 2.78 1.89 -1.06
CA GLY A 3 1.69 2.82 -1.33
C GLY A 3 2.07 3.97 -2.27
N PHE A 4 1.33 5.06 -2.19
CA PHE A 4 1.61 6.31 -2.88
C PHE A 4 2.27 7.32 -1.92
N PRO A 5 3.27 8.09 -2.32
CA PRO A 5 3.97 8.11 -3.63
C PRO A 5 5.27 7.29 -3.61
N GLU A 6 5.20 6.08 -3.16
CA GLU A 6 6.34 5.24 -2.84
C GLU A 6 6.72 4.28 -3.99
N SER A 7 7.77 3.51 -3.74
CA SER A 7 8.23 2.33 -4.48
C SER A 7 8.72 1.28 -3.46
N TRP A 8 9.30 0.17 -3.91
CA TRP A 8 9.92 -0.81 -3.01
C TRP A 8 10.92 -0.16 -2.02
N TRP A 9 11.47 1.00 -2.39
CA TRP A 9 12.42 1.75 -1.58
C TRP A 9 11.85 2.18 -0.22
N ALA A 10 10.53 2.32 -0.09
CA ALA A 10 9.87 2.58 1.18
C ALA A 10 10.28 1.59 2.29
N PHE A 11 10.65 0.38 1.89
CA PHE A 11 11.00 -0.70 2.82
C PHE A 11 12.51 -0.89 3.00
N HIS A 12 13.37 -0.02 2.44
CA HIS A 12 14.83 -0.21 2.46
C HIS A 12 15.41 -0.31 3.87
N ARG A 13 14.79 0.36 4.87
CA ARG A 13 15.17 0.27 6.29
C ARG A 13 14.52 -0.92 6.99
N LEU A 14 13.34 -1.33 6.57
CA LEU A 14 12.59 -2.44 7.15
C LEU A 14 13.14 -3.81 6.69
N ILE A 15 13.54 -3.92 5.42
CA ILE A 15 14.02 -5.18 4.82
C ILE A 15 15.14 -5.81 5.65
N PRO A 16 16.26 -5.13 6.02
CA PRO A 16 17.33 -5.76 6.78
C PRO A 16 16.90 -6.25 8.16
N LEU A 17 15.89 -5.62 8.78
CA LEU A 17 15.36 -6.04 10.07
C LEU A 17 14.60 -7.35 9.95
N LEU A 18 13.72 -7.47 8.96
CA LEU A 18 12.92 -8.67 8.70
C LEU A 18 13.76 -9.81 8.10
N ALA A 19 14.79 -9.49 7.29
CA ALA A 19 15.63 -10.45 6.60
C ALA A 19 16.49 -11.31 7.55
N THR A 20 16.58 -10.94 8.82
CA THR A 20 17.23 -11.76 9.85
C THR A 20 16.52 -13.08 10.12
N ARG A 21 15.22 -13.17 9.80
CA ARG A 21 14.37 -14.34 10.09
C ARG A 21 13.50 -14.79 8.92
N HIS A 22 13.32 -13.93 7.92
CA HIS A 22 12.41 -14.15 6.80
C HIS A 22 13.12 -13.90 5.48
N ARG A 23 12.71 -14.60 4.43
CA ARG A 23 13.02 -14.21 3.07
C ARG A 23 12.04 -13.11 2.66
N VAL A 24 12.55 -11.92 2.37
CA VAL A 24 11.74 -10.72 2.09
C VAL A 24 11.78 -10.41 0.61
N PHE A 25 10.61 -10.14 0.02
CA PHE A 25 10.45 -9.63 -1.34
C PHE A 25 9.72 -8.30 -1.26
N ALA A 26 10.37 -7.24 -1.67
CA ALA A 26 9.76 -5.94 -1.88
C ALA A 26 9.60 -5.73 -3.39
N VAL A 27 8.39 -5.39 -3.82
CA VAL A 27 8.06 -5.29 -5.24
C VAL A 27 7.55 -3.89 -5.56
N ASP A 28 7.94 -3.40 -6.72
CA ASP A 28 7.27 -2.26 -7.34
C ASP A 28 6.02 -2.77 -8.06
N LEU A 29 4.87 -2.19 -7.73
CA LEU A 29 3.63 -2.47 -8.44
C LEU A 29 3.75 -2.04 -9.91
N ARG A 30 2.91 -2.62 -10.76
CA ARG A 30 2.81 -2.24 -12.18
C ARG A 30 2.70 -0.72 -12.35
N GLY A 31 3.59 -0.13 -13.15
CA GLY A 31 3.64 1.30 -13.41
C GLY A 31 4.39 2.13 -12.35
N PHE A 32 5.02 1.51 -11.36
CA PHE A 32 5.82 2.18 -10.34
C PHE A 32 7.29 1.76 -10.38
N GLY A 33 8.13 2.56 -9.75
CA GLY A 33 9.54 2.28 -9.47
C GLY A 33 10.30 1.75 -10.69
N ASP A 34 10.91 0.57 -10.55
CA ASP A 34 11.68 -0.10 -11.60
C ASP A 34 10.86 -1.17 -12.37
N SER A 35 9.58 -1.37 -12.03
CA SER A 35 8.71 -2.27 -12.80
C SER A 35 8.52 -1.76 -14.22
N ALA A 36 8.41 -2.71 -15.15
CA ALA A 36 8.28 -2.40 -16.57
C ALA A 36 7.09 -1.48 -16.85
N PRO A 37 7.22 -0.53 -17.79
CA PRO A 37 6.09 0.24 -18.27
C PRO A 37 4.99 -0.69 -18.81
N ALA A 38 3.75 -0.28 -18.65
CA ALA A 38 2.60 -0.94 -19.23
C ALA A 38 1.69 0.11 -19.87
N ASP A 39 1.03 -0.26 -20.95
CA ASP A 39 0.13 0.65 -21.67
C ASP A 39 -1.22 0.78 -20.94
N ASP A 40 -1.60 -0.24 -20.17
CA ASP A 40 -2.86 -0.31 -19.44
C ASP A 40 -2.79 -1.29 -18.24
N GLY A 41 -3.96 -1.60 -17.68
CA GLY A 41 -4.07 -2.63 -16.64
C GLY A 41 -3.64 -2.15 -15.26
N PHE A 42 -3.70 -0.86 -14.99
CA PHE A 42 -3.38 -0.30 -13.67
C PHE A 42 -4.59 -0.40 -12.72
N THR A 43 -5.04 -1.63 -12.46
CA THR A 43 -6.14 -1.91 -11.54
C THR A 43 -5.66 -2.84 -10.42
N SER A 44 -6.37 -2.86 -9.31
CA SER A 44 -6.07 -3.78 -8.21
C SER A 44 -6.20 -5.25 -8.64
N ALA A 45 -7.12 -5.55 -9.57
CA ALA A 45 -7.31 -6.89 -10.12
C ALA A 45 -6.07 -7.35 -10.92
N VAL A 46 -5.60 -6.52 -11.86
CA VAL A 46 -4.41 -6.87 -12.66
C VAL A 46 -3.15 -6.93 -11.78
N ALA A 47 -3.01 -6.03 -10.82
CA ALA A 47 -1.89 -6.08 -9.89
C ALA A 47 -1.91 -7.34 -9.00
N ALA A 48 -3.09 -7.86 -8.64
CA ALA A 48 -3.21 -9.13 -7.92
C ALA A 48 -2.75 -10.32 -8.78
N GLU A 49 -3.13 -10.36 -10.06
CA GLU A 49 -2.67 -11.38 -11.01
C GLU A 49 -1.14 -11.32 -11.23
N ASP A 50 -0.56 -10.11 -11.34
CA ASP A 50 0.89 -9.95 -11.42
C ASP A 50 1.61 -10.57 -10.20
N LEU A 51 1.06 -10.36 -9.01
CA LEU A 51 1.63 -10.92 -7.78
C LEU A 51 1.44 -12.44 -7.69
N HIS A 52 0.29 -12.97 -8.09
CA HIS A 52 0.07 -14.41 -8.20
C HIS A 52 1.11 -15.05 -9.14
N ALA A 53 1.29 -14.46 -10.33
CA ALA A 53 2.30 -14.92 -11.27
C ALA A 53 3.72 -14.85 -10.70
N LEU A 54 4.05 -13.77 -9.98
CA LEU A 54 5.36 -13.61 -9.32
C LEU A 54 5.59 -14.68 -8.24
N ILE A 55 4.61 -14.93 -7.36
CA ILE A 55 4.70 -15.96 -6.32
C ILE A 55 4.93 -17.33 -6.94
N THR A 56 4.19 -17.63 -8.01
CA THR A 56 4.32 -18.88 -8.76
C THR A 56 5.70 -19.03 -9.38
N GLU A 57 6.21 -18.00 -10.05
CA GLU A 57 7.53 -18.03 -10.70
C GLU A 57 8.67 -18.14 -9.68
N LEU A 58 8.56 -17.46 -8.55
CA LEU A 58 9.53 -17.54 -7.46
C LEU A 58 9.54 -18.89 -6.75
N ARG A 59 8.49 -19.70 -6.92
CA ARG A 59 8.33 -21.04 -6.32
C ARG A 59 8.53 -21.04 -4.81
N VAL A 60 8.02 -20.00 -4.15
CA VAL A 60 8.19 -19.83 -2.69
C VAL A 60 7.05 -20.44 -1.86
N GLY A 61 5.99 -20.90 -2.54
CA GLY A 61 4.76 -21.33 -1.87
C GLY A 61 4.00 -20.14 -1.25
N PRO A 62 3.02 -20.41 -0.36
CA PRO A 62 2.23 -19.36 0.27
C PRO A 62 3.08 -18.37 1.06
N VAL A 63 2.75 -17.07 0.95
CA VAL A 63 3.50 -15.97 1.56
C VAL A 63 2.69 -15.27 2.67
N HIS A 64 3.38 -14.62 3.59
CA HIS A 64 2.81 -13.56 4.42
C HIS A 64 2.76 -12.29 3.57
N LEU A 65 1.56 -11.82 3.26
CA LEU A 65 1.34 -10.76 2.30
C LEU A 65 1.21 -9.42 3.03
N ALA A 66 2.11 -8.48 2.74
CA ALA A 66 2.10 -7.14 3.34
C ALA A 66 1.84 -6.05 2.30
N GLY A 67 0.98 -5.10 2.62
CA GLY A 67 0.66 -3.96 1.75
C GLY A 67 0.36 -2.69 2.54
N GLN A 68 0.65 -1.55 1.90
CA GLN A 68 0.44 -0.22 2.46
C GLN A 68 -0.42 0.62 1.53
N ASP A 69 -1.29 1.46 2.12
CA ASP A 69 -2.05 2.50 1.43
C ASP A 69 -2.85 1.95 0.22
N ILE A 70 -2.64 2.47 -0.99
CA ILE A 70 -3.34 2.07 -2.22
C ILE A 70 -3.13 0.62 -2.63
N ALA A 71 -2.13 -0.06 -2.07
CA ALA A 71 -1.94 -1.49 -2.29
C ALA A 71 -3.04 -2.35 -1.62
N GLY A 72 -3.87 -1.76 -0.77
CA GLY A 72 -4.93 -2.48 -0.04
C GLY A 72 -5.89 -3.27 -0.94
N GLY A 73 -6.34 -2.68 -2.05
CA GLY A 73 -7.20 -3.36 -3.02
C GLY A 73 -6.52 -4.57 -3.65
N THR A 74 -5.26 -4.44 -4.04
CA THR A 74 -4.44 -5.52 -4.59
C THR A 74 -4.24 -6.65 -3.57
N LEU A 75 -3.92 -6.28 -2.33
CA LEU A 75 -3.73 -7.23 -1.22
C LEU A 75 -5.00 -8.04 -0.97
N TYR A 76 -6.16 -7.39 -0.92
CA TYR A 76 -7.43 -8.05 -0.66
C TYR A 76 -7.86 -8.95 -1.82
N ARG A 77 -7.67 -8.49 -3.09
CA ARG A 77 -7.96 -9.32 -4.27
C ARG A 77 -7.09 -10.57 -4.31
N LEU A 78 -5.79 -10.44 -4.16
CA LEU A 78 -4.90 -11.61 -4.16
C LEU A 78 -5.34 -12.63 -3.11
N ALA A 79 -5.69 -12.19 -1.90
CA ALA A 79 -6.12 -13.09 -0.84
C ALA A 79 -7.49 -13.76 -1.11
N THR A 80 -8.38 -13.11 -1.86
CA THR A 80 -9.71 -13.67 -2.19
C THR A 80 -9.70 -14.52 -3.45
N GLU A 81 -8.91 -14.15 -4.45
CA GLU A 81 -8.85 -14.81 -5.76
C GLU A 81 -7.84 -15.97 -5.77
N HIS A 82 -6.75 -15.84 -4.99
CA HIS A 82 -5.69 -16.83 -4.87
C HIS A 82 -5.39 -17.18 -3.40
N PRO A 83 -6.37 -17.72 -2.64
CA PRO A 83 -6.23 -17.95 -1.20
C PRO A 83 -5.09 -18.90 -0.84
N ASP A 84 -4.73 -19.81 -1.73
CA ASP A 84 -3.63 -20.76 -1.53
C ASP A 84 -2.24 -20.10 -1.58
N ASP A 85 -2.15 -18.86 -2.06
CA ASP A 85 -0.90 -18.08 -2.11
C ASP A 85 -0.64 -17.31 -0.79
N VAL A 86 -1.66 -17.18 0.08
CA VAL A 86 -1.60 -16.22 1.18
C VAL A 86 -1.77 -16.91 2.53
N ARG A 87 -0.76 -16.82 3.39
CA ARG A 87 -0.77 -17.34 4.77
C ARG A 87 -1.41 -16.38 5.76
N SER A 88 -1.15 -15.12 5.62
CA SER A 88 -1.68 -14.05 6.47
C SER A 88 -1.61 -12.70 5.76
N LEU A 89 -2.42 -11.75 6.22
CA LEU A 89 -2.40 -10.36 5.75
C LEU A 89 -1.76 -9.43 6.77
N ILE A 90 -0.92 -8.53 6.30
CA ILE A 90 -0.35 -7.43 7.07
C ILE A 90 -0.71 -6.14 6.33
N ALA A 91 -1.66 -5.40 6.85
CA ALA A 91 -2.16 -4.16 6.25
C ALA A 91 -1.62 -2.96 7.01
N THR A 92 -1.03 -2.01 6.29
CA THR A 92 -0.46 -0.80 6.88
C THR A 92 -1.11 0.43 6.27
N GLU A 93 -1.70 1.31 7.10
CA GLU A 93 -2.28 2.60 6.66
C GLU A 93 -3.24 2.45 5.47
N MET A 94 -3.93 1.33 5.36
CA MET A 94 -4.80 1.04 4.22
C MET A 94 -6.28 1.16 4.57
N GLY A 95 -7.06 1.46 3.54
CA GLY A 95 -8.50 1.34 3.53
C GLY A 95 -9.00 0.76 2.22
N LEU A 96 -10.29 0.46 2.14
CA LEU A 96 -10.94 0.05 0.90
C LEU A 96 -12.19 0.90 0.64
N ALA A 97 -12.44 1.22 -0.62
CA ALA A 97 -13.71 1.75 -1.04
C ALA A 97 -14.83 0.76 -0.69
N GLY A 98 -16.01 1.28 -0.36
CA GLY A 98 -17.08 0.47 0.20
C GLY A 98 -17.05 0.31 1.72
N PHE A 99 -15.89 0.62 2.33
CA PHE A 99 -15.65 0.60 3.79
C PHE A 99 -15.16 1.96 4.30
N GLY A 100 -15.46 3.03 3.58
CA GLY A 100 -15.24 4.42 4.00
C GLY A 100 -14.06 5.12 3.32
N LEU A 101 -13.20 4.45 2.56
CA LEU A 101 -12.06 5.07 1.87
C LEU A 101 -12.49 6.19 0.91
N GLU A 102 -13.64 6.03 0.25
CA GLU A 102 -14.20 7.04 -0.65
C GLU A 102 -14.46 8.38 0.02
N GLY A 103 -14.66 8.39 1.34
CA GLY A 103 -14.83 9.61 2.13
C GLY A 103 -13.56 10.48 2.13
N PHE A 104 -12.38 9.89 2.00
CA PHE A 104 -11.13 10.65 1.92
C PHE A 104 -10.95 11.41 0.60
N ALA A 105 -11.76 11.15 -0.42
CA ALA A 105 -11.77 11.95 -1.64
C ALA A 105 -12.63 13.22 -1.54
N ASP A 106 -13.42 13.40 -0.47
CA ASP A 106 -14.30 14.56 -0.27
C ASP A 106 -13.55 15.68 0.47
N VAL A 107 -12.98 16.61 -0.29
CA VAL A 107 -12.26 17.78 0.24
C VAL A 107 -13.13 18.71 1.10
N THR A 108 -14.46 18.62 1.02
CA THR A 108 -15.37 19.42 1.85
C THR A 108 -15.51 18.85 3.26
N ARG A 109 -14.99 17.63 3.49
CA ARG A 109 -15.00 16.90 4.75
C ARG A 109 -13.59 16.51 5.21
N GLU A 110 -12.65 17.41 5.02
CA GLU A 110 -11.23 17.22 5.39
C GLU A 110 -10.52 16.10 4.61
N GLY A 111 -11.10 15.66 3.49
CA GLY A 111 -10.50 14.70 2.60
C GLY A 111 -9.32 15.29 1.82
N SER A 112 -8.57 14.44 1.16
CA SER A 112 -7.33 14.79 0.48
C SER A 112 -7.55 15.02 -1.02
N TRP A 113 -7.19 16.20 -1.50
CA TRP A 113 -7.37 16.64 -2.88
C TRP A 113 -6.69 15.73 -3.91
N HIS A 114 -5.55 15.12 -3.54
CA HIS A 114 -4.74 14.32 -4.46
C HIS A 114 -5.49 13.07 -4.95
N ILE A 115 -6.38 12.52 -4.14
CA ILE A 115 -7.17 11.33 -4.51
C ILE A 115 -7.99 11.61 -5.77
N GLY A 116 -8.72 12.72 -5.80
CA GLY A 116 -9.50 13.11 -6.96
C GLY A 116 -8.65 13.48 -8.17
N VAL A 117 -7.53 14.17 -7.94
CA VAL A 117 -6.60 14.59 -9.02
C VAL A 117 -5.93 13.39 -9.67
N LEU A 118 -5.46 12.42 -8.88
CA LEU A 118 -4.84 11.21 -9.41
C LEU A 118 -5.85 10.32 -10.13
N ALA A 119 -7.06 10.19 -9.61
CA ALA A 119 -8.12 9.41 -10.25
C ALA A 119 -8.62 10.03 -11.56
N ALA A 120 -8.48 11.35 -11.75
CA ALA A 120 -8.96 12.04 -12.95
C ALA A 120 -8.07 11.71 -14.17
N PRO A 121 -8.64 11.21 -15.30
CA PRO A 121 -7.86 10.82 -16.46
C PRO A 121 -6.98 11.95 -17.02
N GLY A 122 -5.68 11.70 -17.17
CA GLY A 122 -4.71 12.62 -17.77
C GLY A 122 -4.34 13.84 -16.92
N VAL A 123 -4.96 14.03 -15.74
CA VAL A 123 -4.73 15.21 -14.90
C VAL A 123 -3.39 15.13 -14.18
N ALA A 124 -3.04 13.96 -13.60
CA ALA A 124 -1.79 13.79 -12.86
C ALA A 124 -0.55 14.13 -13.73
N PRO A 125 -0.32 13.52 -14.90
CA PRO A 125 0.82 13.88 -15.73
C PRO A 125 0.77 15.34 -16.21
N MET A 126 -0.41 15.89 -16.51
CA MET A 126 -0.56 17.30 -16.92
C MET A 126 -0.10 18.27 -15.83
N LEU A 127 -0.39 17.98 -14.56
CA LEU A 127 -0.07 18.88 -13.44
C LEU A 127 1.34 18.68 -12.88
N PHE A 128 1.83 17.43 -12.88
CA PHE A 128 2.98 17.04 -12.06
C PHE A 128 4.23 16.70 -12.86
N SER A 129 4.14 16.41 -14.19
CA SER A 129 5.33 16.14 -14.99
C SER A 129 6.32 17.32 -14.97
N GLY A 130 7.56 17.02 -14.59
CA GLY A 130 8.63 18.00 -14.37
C GLY A 130 8.56 18.72 -13.02
N ARG A 131 7.66 18.30 -12.11
CA ARG A 131 7.50 18.85 -10.75
C ARG A 131 7.46 17.79 -9.67
N GLU A 132 7.86 16.57 -10.00
CA GLU A 132 7.78 15.41 -9.13
C GLU A 132 8.48 15.67 -7.81
N HIS A 133 9.71 16.17 -7.86
CA HIS A 133 10.49 16.46 -6.65
C HIS A 133 9.82 17.51 -5.75
N ASP A 134 9.25 18.56 -6.33
CA ASP A 134 8.52 19.57 -5.56
C ASP A 134 7.24 19.00 -4.94
N LEU A 135 6.49 18.19 -5.69
CA LEU A 135 5.28 17.55 -5.19
C LEU A 135 5.59 16.59 -4.04
N LEU A 136 6.58 15.71 -4.20
CA LEU A 136 6.94 14.72 -3.20
C LEU A 136 7.59 15.38 -1.98
N GLY A 137 8.61 16.22 -2.20
CA GLY A 137 9.43 16.78 -1.13
C GLY A 137 8.79 17.93 -0.37
N ARG A 138 7.89 18.70 -1.00
CA ARG A 138 7.27 19.87 -0.33
C ARG A 138 5.83 19.63 0.10
N TRP A 139 5.18 18.62 -0.44
CA TRP A 139 3.79 18.34 -0.07
C TRP A 139 3.57 16.90 0.38
N ALA A 140 3.76 15.87 -0.47
CA ALA A 140 3.30 14.52 -0.18
C ALA A 140 3.92 13.97 1.11
N PHE A 141 5.24 13.86 1.18
CA PHE A 141 5.89 13.34 2.39
C PHE A 141 5.71 14.26 3.60
N PRO A 142 5.92 15.59 3.53
CA PRO A 142 5.74 16.45 4.71
C PRO A 142 4.31 16.51 5.24
N SER A 143 3.29 16.36 4.37
CA SER A 143 1.89 16.49 4.79
C SER A 143 1.36 15.27 5.53
N MET A 144 1.97 14.10 5.35
CA MET A 144 1.51 12.84 5.92
C MET A 144 2.53 12.16 6.85
N SER A 145 3.71 12.76 7.06
CA SER A 145 4.70 12.31 8.06
C SER A 145 4.47 12.99 9.40
N ALA A 146 4.69 12.25 10.50
CA ALA A 146 4.71 12.78 11.85
C ALA A 146 6.13 12.90 12.41
N VAL A 147 7.07 12.11 11.91
CA VAL A 147 8.46 12.07 12.39
C VAL A 147 9.35 12.98 11.52
N PRO A 148 9.81 14.13 12.04
CA PRO A 148 10.64 15.03 11.27
C PRO A 148 11.94 14.36 10.77
N GLY A 149 12.23 14.49 9.49
CA GLY A 149 13.45 13.95 8.88
C GLY A 149 13.48 12.42 8.68
N ALA A 150 12.38 11.73 8.95
CA ALA A 150 12.28 10.29 8.68
C ALA A 150 12.37 9.99 7.18
N VAL A 151 11.75 10.83 6.37
CA VAL A 151 11.94 10.81 4.92
C VAL A 151 13.03 11.81 4.56
N THR A 152 14.15 11.32 4.05
CA THR A 152 15.32 12.13 3.72
C THR A 152 15.27 12.67 2.30
N ASP A 153 16.12 13.66 1.98
CA ASP A 153 16.25 14.16 0.61
C ASP A 153 16.64 13.03 -0.37
N ALA A 154 17.49 12.10 0.07
CA ALA A 154 17.87 10.93 -0.73
C ALA A 154 16.67 9.99 -1.01
N ASP A 155 15.78 9.82 -0.04
CA ASP A 155 14.55 9.05 -0.24
C ASP A 155 13.63 9.76 -1.25
N ILE A 156 13.50 11.09 -1.15
CA ILE A 156 12.71 11.91 -2.09
C ILE A 156 13.29 11.83 -3.51
N GLU A 157 14.61 11.90 -3.65
CA GLU A 157 15.28 11.74 -4.95
C GLU A 157 14.97 10.37 -5.57
N GLU A 158 15.06 9.30 -4.79
CA GLU A 158 14.79 7.96 -5.28
C GLU A 158 13.33 7.76 -5.70
N PHE A 159 12.37 8.23 -4.92
CA PHE A 159 10.95 8.19 -5.31
C PHE A 159 10.68 9.06 -6.54
N THR A 160 11.29 10.27 -6.60
CA THR A 160 11.18 11.18 -7.76
C THR A 160 11.63 10.50 -9.06
N ARG A 161 12.70 9.71 -9.01
CA ARG A 161 13.24 8.98 -10.16
C ARG A 161 12.17 8.11 -10.83
N GLY A 162 11.37 7.40 -10.04
CA GLY A 162 10.28 6.54 -10.52
C GLY A 162 9.17 7.33 -11.23
N TYR A 163 8.79 8.48 -10.69
CA TYR A 163 7.73 9.32 -11.24
C TYR A 163 8.17 10.19 -12.43
N ALA A 164 9.45 10.58 -12.49
CA ALA A 164 9.99 11.43 -13.55
C ALA A 164 10.22 10.72 -14.90
N ARG A 165 10.10 9.38 -14.93
CA ARG A 165 10.18 8.61 -16.17
C ARG A 165 8.92 8.81 -17.03
N GLU A 166 9.01 8.52 -18.32
CA GLU A 166 7.85 8.49 -19.20
C GLU A 166 6.81 7.49 -18.66
N GLY A 167 5.53 7.92 -18.58
CA GLY A 167 4.46 7.12 -18.00
C GLY A 167 4.55 6.91 -16.48
N GLY A 168 5.46 7.60 -15.77
CA GLY A 168 5.69 7.40 -14.33
C GLY A 168 4.48 7.68 -13.42
N TRP A 169 3.49 8.43 -13.92
CA TRP A 169 2.24 8.73 -13.22
C TRP A 169 1.11 7.74 -13.51
N ASP A 170 1.24 6.88 -14.53
CA ASP A 170 0.13 6.04 -15.03
C ASP A 170 -0.28 4.98 -14.01
N GLY A 171 0.70 4.38 -13.32
CA GLY A 171 0.46 3.42 -12.25
C GLY A 171 -0.37 4.01 -11.11
N ALA A 172 0.06 5.15 -10.57
CA ALA A 172 -0.65 5.85 -9.51
C ALA A 172 -2.06 6.28 -9.97
N ALA A 173 -2.16 6.95 -11.11
CA ALA A 173 -3.44 7.41 -11.66
C ALA A 173 -4.42 6.25 -11.90
N GLY A 174 -3.93 5.13 -12.41
CA GLY A 174 -4.74 3.93 -12.65
C GLY A 174 -5.24 3.29 -11.37
N LEU A 175 -4.35 3.09 -10.38
CA LEU A 175 -4.74 2.49 -9.09
C LEU A 175 -5.71 3.38 -8.30
N TYR A 176 -5.51 4.71 -8.26
CA TYR A 176 -6.47 5.62 -7.62
C TYR A 176 -7.84 5.58 -8.27
N ARG A 177 -7.88 5.48 -9.60
CA ARG A 177 -9.15 5.34 -10.34
C ARG A 177 -9.82 4.00 -10.05
N SER A 178 -9.07 2.92 -10.08
CA SER A 178 -9.54 1.57 -9.71
C SER A 178 -10.08 1.55 -8.29
N MET A 179 -9.29 2.02 -7.33
CA MET A 179 -9.65 2.09 -5.91
C MET A 179 -11.02 2.73 -5.66
N LEU A 180 -11.30 3.86 -6.30
CA LEU A 180 -12.59 4.55 -6.12
C LEU A 180 -13.76 3.83 -6.79
N ALA A 181 -13.52 3.04 -7.84
CA ALA A 181 -14.55 2.33 -8.59
C ALA A 181 -14.92 0.97 -8.01
N GLU A 182 -14.08 0.37 -7.16
CA GLU A 182 -14.17 -1.04 -6.75
C GLU A 182 -15.01 -1.29 -5.50
N GLY A 183 -15.61 -0.25 -4.91
CA GLY A 183 -16.29 -0.36 -3.60
C GLY A 183 -17.46 -1.36 -3.56
N GLU A 184 -18.21 -1.53 -4.65
CA GLU A 184 -19.29 -2.52 -4.71
C GLU A 184 -18.74 -3.94 -4.77
N ASP A 185 -17.74 -4.19 -5.59
CA ASP A 185 -17.06 -5.47 -5.71
C ASP A 185 -16.40 -5.89 -4.38
N PHE A 186 -15.75 -4.96 -3.67
CA PHE A 186 -15.16 -5.28 -2.36
C PHE A 186 -16.21 -5.61 -1.31
N ARG A 187 -17.38 -4.93 -1.29
CA ARG A 187 -18.48 -5.29 -0.40
C ARG A 187 -19.06 -6.67 -0.71
N GLU A 188 -19.20 -7.02 -1.99
CA GLU A 188 -19.67 -8.34 -2.40
C GLU A 188 -18.70 -9.43 -1.95
N ARG A 189 -17.39 -9.26 -2.16
CA ARG A 189 -16.35 -10.20 -1.71
C ARG A 189 -16.34 -10.38 -0.19
N ALA A 190 -16.55 -9.29 0.55
CA ALA A 190 -16.62 -9.35 2.02
C ALA A 190 -17.81 -10.16 2.55
N GLY A 191 -18.79 -10.47 1.71
CA GLY A 191 -19.84 -11.45 2.02
C GLY A 191 -19.30 -12.86 2.29
N THR A 192 -18.07 -13.16 1.85
CA THR A 192 -17.33 -14.37 2.16
C THR A 192 -15.99 -14.00 2.82
N PRO A 193 -15.98 -13.70 4.13
CA PRO A 193 -14.78 -13.22 4.81
C PRO A 193 -13.62 -14.22 4.76
N LEU A 194 -12.40 -13.69 4.63
CA LEU A 194 -11.17 -14.44 4.70
C LEU A 194 -11.02 -15.14 6.07
N THR A 195 -10.42 -16.32 6.08
CA THR A 195 -10.19 -17.10 7.31
C THR A 195 -8.72 -17.16 7.72
N ILE A 196 -7.89 -16.29 7.10
CA ILE A 196 -6.47 -16.18 7.40
C ILE A 196 -6.22 -15.14 8.50
N PRO A 197 -5.14 -15.27 9.28
CA PRO A 197 -4.74 -14.25 10.26
C PRO A 197 -4.48 -12.90 9.61
N ALA A 198 -4.82 -11.81 10.30
CA ALA A 198 -4.62 -10.46 9.81
C ALA A 198 -4.07 -9.52 10.89
N LEU A 199 -3.13 -8.67 10.48
CA LEU A 199 -2.53 -7.63 11.29
C LEU A 199 -2.77 -6.26 10.66
N ALA A 200 -3.35 -5.33 11.41
CA ALA A 200 -3.41 -3.91 11.09
C ALA A 200 -2.25 -3.18 11.77
N ILE A 201 -1.49 -2.41 11.01
CA ILE A 201 -0.44 -1.52 11.54
C ILE A 201 -0.73 -0.11 11.05
N GLY A 202 -0.52 0.90 11.88
CA GLY A 202 -0.54 2.28 11.41
C GLY A 202 -0.18 3.29 12.47
N GLY A 203 0.03 4.51 12.01
CA GLY A 203 0.13 5.71 12.81
C GLY A 203 -1.18 6.47 12.73
N PHE A 204 -1.30 7.38 11.76
CA PHE A 204 -2.51 8.21 11.58
C PHE A 204 -3.76 7.39 11.23
N GLY A 205 -3.61 6.41 10.34
CA GLY A 205 -4.73 5.61 9.81
C GLY A 205 -4.90 4.23 10.47
N GLY A 206 -4.13 3.92 11.52
CA GLY A 206 -4.11 2.58 12.12
C GLY A 206 -5.48 2.06 12.53
N SER A 207 -6.30 2.88 13.21
CA SER A 207 -7.66 2.50 13.61
C SER A 207 -8.60 2.33 12.41
N PHE A 208 -8.40 3.08 11.33
CA PHE A 208 -9.17 2.92 10.10
C PHE A 208 -8.80 1.62 9.38
N THR A 209 -7.51 1.29 9.36
CA THR A 209 -6.99 0.02 8.81
C THR A 209 -7.55 -1.17 9.57
N GLU A 210 -7.55 -1.15 10.91
CA GLU A 210 -8.16 -2.18 11.74
C GLU A 210 -9.67 -2.34 11.45
N SER A 211 -10.40 -1.21 11.42
CA SER A 211 -11.83 -1.19 11.09
C SER A 211 -12.09 -1.81 9.72
N THR A 212 -11.30 -1.44 8.71
CA THR A 212 -11.42 -2.01 7.37
C THR A 212 -11.21 -3.52 7.39
N LEU A 213 -10.09 -4.01 7.96
CA LEU A 213 -9.79 -5.45 8.04
C LEU A 213 -10.87 -6.24 8.78
N SER A 214 -11.49 -5.64 9.81
CA SER A 214 -12.55 -6.30 10.58
C SER A 214 -13.81 -6.63 9.75
N HIS A 215 -13.99 -5.97 8.60
CA HIS A 215 -15.04 -6.31 7.64
C HIS A 215 -14.62 -7.41 6.66
N LEU A 216 -13.32 -7.63 6.48
CA LEU A 216 -12.75 -8.49 5.44
C LEU A 216 -12.38 -9.88 5.93
N VAL A 217 -12.11 -10.04 7.23
CA VAL A 217 -11.65 -11.30 7.81
C VAL A 217 -12.64 -11.83 8.84
N ARG A 218 -12.66 -13.14 8.99
CA ARG A 218 -13.46 -13.84 10.03
C ARG A 218 -12.61 -13.99 11.29
N GLY A 219 -12.99 -13.35 12.36
CA GLY A 219 -12.31 -13.44 13.65
C GLY A 219 -11.63 -12.13 14.04
N PRO A 220 -10.83 -12.14 15.10
CA PRO A 220 -10.14 -10.94 15.56
C PRO A 220 -9.04 -10.52 14.57
N VAL A 221 -8.86 -9.22 14.47
CA VAL A 221 -7.73 -8.60 13.77
C VAL A 221 -6.72 -8.18 14.84
N ASP A 222 -5.47 -8.64 14.71
CA ASP A 222 -4.39 -8.07 15.51
C ASP A 222 -4.16 -6.62 15.06
N SER A 223 -3.97 -5.70 16.01
CA SER A 223 -3.85 -4.28 15.69
C SER A 223 -2.73 -3.63 16.49
N VAL A 224 -1.91 -2.82 15.81
CA VAL A 224 -0.83 -2.04 16.41
C VAL A 224 -0.89 -0.61 15.90
N VAL A 225 -1.30 0.32 16.77
CA VAL A 225 -1.22 1.75 16.48
C VAL A 225 0.08 2.31 17.06
N LEU A 226 0.88 2.94 16.21
CA LEU A 226 2.20 3.47 16.53
C LEU A 226 2.10 4.97 16.85
N ASP A 227 1.98 5.31 18.13
CA ASP A 227 1.88 6.70 18.58
C ASP A 227 3.05 7.56 18.07
N GLY A 228 2.74 8.75 17.56
CA GLY A 228 3.71 9.70 17.02
C GLY A 228 4.28 9.33 15.66
N VAL A 229 3.69 8.38 14.96
CA VAL A 229 4.05 7.96 13.62
C VAL A 229 2.97 8.42 12.64
N GLY A 230 3.39 8.86 11.46
CA GLY A 230 2.49 9.27 10.39
C GLY A 230 2.12 8.12 9.46
N HIS A 231 1.85 8.48 8.23
CA HIS A 231 1.40 7.53 7.19
C HIS A 231 2.52 6.62 6.65
N TYR A 232 3.76 7.10 6.62
CA TYR A 232 4.88 6.34 6.03
C TYR A 232 5.59 5.48 7.08
N VAL A 233 4.85 4.53 7.66
CA VAL A 233 5.26 3.75 8.84
C VAL A 233 6.61 3.07 8.67
N ALA A 234 6.89 2.49 7.50
CA ALA A 234 8.14 1.78 7.22
C ALA A 234 9.37 2.71 7.15
N LEU A 235 9.16 3.99 6.82
CA LEU A 235 10.20 5.03 6.81
C LEU A 235 10.33 5.74 8.16
N GLU A 236 9.21 5.95 8.85
CA GLU A 236 9.14 6.72 10.09
C GLU A 236 9.48 5.90 11.34
N ALA A 237 9.15 4.60 11.34
CA ALA A 237 9.33 3.73 12.49
C ALA A 237 9.66 2.27 12.10
N PRO A 238 10.72 2.01 11.29
CA PRO A 238 11.01 0.69 10.73
C PRO A 238 11.24 -0.37 11.81
N GLU A 239 11.89 -0.05 12.94
CA GLU A 239 12.12 -0.99 14.03
C GLU A 239 10.81 -1.39 14.71
N ARG A 240 9.95 -0.41 15.02
CA ARG A 240 8.64 -0.66 15.66
C ARG A 240 7.72 -1.47 14.73
N MET A 241 7.77 -1.19 13.43
CA MET A 241 7.04 -1.98 12.42
C MET A 241 7.59 -3.41 12.33
N ALA A 242 8.91 -3.59 12.33
CA ALA A 242 9.54 -4.91 12.32
C ALA A 242 9.18 -5.73 13.57
N ASP A 243 9.16 -5.11 14.74
CA ASP A 243 8.78 -5.75 16.00
C ASP A 243 7.31 -6.21 15.97
N ALA A 244 6.41 -5.36 15.50
CA ALA A 244 4.97 -5.70 15.35
C ALA A 244 4.76 -6.87 14.39
N ILE A 245 5.40 -6.84 13.22
CA ILE A 245 5.36 -7.93 12.24
C ILE A 245 5.96 -9.21 12.84
N GLY A 246 7.12 -9.11 13.50
CA GLY A 246 7.81 -10.26 14.10
C GLY A 246 6.98 -10.93 15.20
N ALA A 247 6.32 -10.15 16.06
CA ALA A 247 5.42 -10.65 17.11
C ALA A 247 4.23 -11.40 16.50
N PHE A 248 3.56 -10.79 15.50
CA PHE A 248 2.44 -11.39 14.78
C PHE A 248 2.84 -12.72 14.11
N LEU A 249 3.93 -12.76 13.36
CA LEU A 249 4.36 -13.94 12.62
C LEU A 249 4.82 -15.08 13.57
N THR A 250 5.35 -14.75 14.75
CA THR A 250 5.71 -15.76 15.75
C THR A 250 4.47 -16.45 16.33
N GLY A 251 3.37 -15.73 16.48
CA GLY A 251 2.09 -16.29 16.92
C GLY A 251 1.39 -17.19 15.90
N GLN A 252 1.89 -17.25 14.64
CA GLN A 252 1.34 -18.04 13.53
C GLN A 252 2.13 -19.34 13.27
N GLN A 253 3.16 -19.62 14.04
CA GLN A 253 3.93 -20.89 13.98
C GLN A 253 3.29 -21.97 14.88
#